data_e0f3b882f83ef69e6ac14f75abd00d37
#
_entry.id   e0f3b882f83ef69e6ac14f75abd00d37
#
_cell.length_a   1.000
_cell.length_b   1.000
_cell.length_c   1.000
_cell.angle_alpha   90.00
_cell.angle_beta   90.00
_cell.angle_gamma   90.00
#
_symmetry.space_group_name_H-M   'P 1'
#
loop_
_entity.id
_entity.type
_entity.pdbx_description
1 polymer ?
#
loop_
_entity_poly.entity_id
_entity_poly.type
_entity_poly.pdbx_seq_one_letter_code
_entity_poly.pdbx_strand_id
1 'polypeptide(L)'
;MIKLSYDIKKYRQDLLDLINDNDIVIELGCHIGGTTKLISKKCNVIAVDNSPEAVNKMSELDGVDFISGDVRRHEVLAEAFQKTQKCDVLAIDLGGGYHPDTVFKVFYIWSSTFKPKHTVIRNRGLLEFVNSASVSDEKYISLDGFLDSYNDSGIPPLIKEFDLWTPSLKK
;
A
#
# COMPACT_ATOMS: atom_id res chain seq x y z
N MET A 1 9.26 5.79 -7.25
CA MET A 1 8.96 7.11 -6.60
C MET A 1 7.89 6.92 -5.53
N ILE A 2 8.07 7.54 -4.36
CA ILE A 2 7.06 7.56 -3.28
C ILE A 2 6.40 8.95 -3.28
N LYS A 3 5.05 8.98 -3.30
CA LYS A 3 4.26 10.21 -3.14
C LYS A 3 3.43 10.14 -1.87
N LEU A 4 3.43 11.23 -1.09
CA LEU A 4 2.59 11.40 0.08
C LEU A 4 1.49 12.43 -0.22
N SER A 5 0.24 12.06 0.04
CA SER A 5 -0.92 12.90 -0.19
C SER A 5 -1.65 13.20 1.12
N TYR A 6 -2.09 14.44 1.31
CA TYR A 6 -2.82 14.86 2.51
C TYR A 6 -4.29 14.44 2.47
N ASP A 7 -4.94 14.67 1.33
CA ASP A 7 -6.37 14.43 1.14
C ASP A 7 -6.65 13.44 0.00
N ILE A 8 -7.90 12.96 -0.03
CA ILE A 8 -8.34 11.95 -0.97
C ILE A 8 -8.35 12.43 -2.42
N LYS A 9 -8.57 13.72 -2.69
CA LYS A 9 -8.60 14.25 -4.06
C LYS A 9 -7.19 14.23 -4.64
N LYS A 10 -6.21 14.72 -3.86
CA LYS A 10 -4.81 14.72 -4.26
C LYS A 10 -4.27 13.29 -4.42
N TYR A 11 -4.63 12.39 -3.49
CA TYR A 11 -4.28 10.96 -3.58
C TYR A 11 -4.75 10.33 -4.89
N ARG A 12 -6.02 10.52 -5.24
CA ARG A 12 -6.58 10.01 -6.50
C ARG A 12 -5.92 10.63 -7.73
N GLN A 13 -5.63 11.93 -7.70
CA GLN A 13 -4.92 12.58 -8.79
C GLN A 13 -3.51 12.01 -8.96
N ASP A 14 -2.77 11.86 -7.86
CA ASP A 14 -1.41 11.29 -7.90
C ASP A 14 -1.39 9.85 -8.45
N LEU A 15 -2.41 9.04 -8.13
CA LEU A 15 -2.57 7.70 -8.71
C LEU A 15 -2.81 7.77 -10.21
N LEU A 16 -3.77 8.59 -10.67
CA LEU A 16 -4.11 8.72 -12.08
C LEU A 16 -2.94 9.24 -12.94
N ASP A 17 -2.10 10.11 -12.36
CA ASP A 17 -0.92 10.65 -13.03
C ASP A 17 0.21 9.61 -13.20
N LEU A 18 0.26 8.61 -12.31
CA LEU A 18 1.33 7.60 -12.30
C LEU A 18 0.95 6.28 -12.97
N ILE A 19 -0.33 5.93 -12.97
CA ILE A 19 -0.83 4.67 -13.52
C ILE A 19 -0.86 4.75 -15.05
N ASN A 20 -0.30 3.75 -15.70
CA ASN A 20 -0.41 3.53 -17.14
C ASN A 20 -1.41 2.41 -17.44
N ASP A 21 -1.82 2.34 -18.71
CA ASP A 21 -2.71 1.27 -19.17
C ASP A 21 -2.03 -0.10 -18.96
N ASN A 22 -2.80 -1.06 -18.44
CA ASN A 22 -2.36 -2.42 -18.11
C ASN A 22 -1.36 -2.52 -16.93
N ASP A 23 -1.08 -1.46 -16.19
CA ASP A 23 -0.33 -1.58 -14.93
C ASP A 23 -1.09 -2.49 -13.95
N ILE A 24 -0.36 -3.10 -13.03
CA ILE A 24 -0.91 -3.83 -11.89
C ILE A 24 -0.80 -2.93 -10.67
N VAL A 25 -1.96 -2.57 -10.12
CA VAL A 25 -2.06 -1.75 -8.91
C VAL A 25 -2.53 -2.62 -7.76
N ILE A 26 -1.83 -2.55 -6.63
CA ILE A 26 -2.32 -3.12 -5.37
C ILE A 26 -2.80 -1.95 -4.51
N GLU A 27 -4.10 -1.95 -4.17
CA GLU A 27 -4.73 -0.92 -3.34
C GLU A 27 -5.02 -1.47 -1.94
N LEU A 28 -4.37 -0.89 -0.94
CA LEU A 28 -4.53 -1.22 0.47
C LEU A 28 -5.45 -0.20 1.15
N GLY A 29 -6.62 -0.65 1.61
CA GLY A 29 -7.65 0.20 2.19
C GLY A 29 -8.63 0.72 1.12
N CYS A 30 -9.22 -0.16 0.33
CA CYS A 30 -10.14 0.21 -0.74
C CYS A 30 -11.53 0.64 -0.25
N HIS A 31 -11.93 0.25 0.96
CA HIS A 31 -13.24 0.52 1.56
C HIS A 31 -14.38 0.18 0.57
N ILE A 32 -15.30 1.10 0.31
CA ILE A 32 -16.42 0.90 -0.64
C ILE A 32 -16.03 1.10 -2.12
N GLY A 33 -14.74 1.08 -2.45
CA GLY A 33 -14.26 1.11 -3.83
C GLY A 33 -14.28 2.47 -4.51
N GLY A 34 -14.29 3.57 -3.76
CA GLY A 34 -14.36 4.90 -4.36
C GLY A 34 -13.14 5.27 -5.20
N THR A 35 -11.95 4.85 -4.81
CA THR A 35 -10.71 4.99 -5.60
C THR A 35 -10.57 3.83 -6.57
N THR A 36 -10.84 2.61 -6.14
CA THR A 36 -10.82 1.40 -6.96
C THR A 36 -11.59 1.56 -8.28
N LYS A 37 -12.84 2.04 -8.21
CA LYS A 37 -13.69 2.32 -9.38
C LYS A 37 -13.08 3.32 -10.36
N LEU A 38 -12.26 4.22 -9.85
CA LEU A 38 -11.63 5.24 -10.67
C LEU A 38 -10.44 4.67 -11.44
N ILE A 39 -9.58 3.90 -10.74
CA ILE A 39 -8.34 3.37 -11.31
C ILE A 39 -8.55 2.10 -12.13
N SER A 40 -9.53 1.25 -11.79
CA SER A 40 -9.83 0.01 -12.54
C SER A 40 -10.26 0.22 -13.98
N LYS A 41 -10.64 1.44 -14.35
CA LYS A 41 -10.92 1.83 -15.74
C LYS A 41 -9.68 1.86 -16.62
N LYS A 42 -8.49 1.89 -16.02
CA LYS A 42 -7.22 2.08 -16.72
C LYS A 42 -6.24 0.94 -16.51
N CYS A 43 -6.35 0.24 -15.39
CA CYS A 43 -5.36 -0.75 -14.94
C CYS A 43 -6.02 -1.95 -14.25
N ASN A 44 -5.24 -3.02 -14.05
CA ASN A 44 -5.65 -4.17 -13.24
C ASN A 44 -5.48 -3.84 -11.75
N VAL A 45 -6.52 -4.08 -10.95
CA VAL A 45 -6.49 -3.73 -9.52
C VAL A 45 -6.67 -4.96 -8.65
N ILE A 46 -5.76 -5.14 -7.69
CA ILE A 46 -5.95 -6.01 -6.54
C ILE A 46 -6.25 -5.11 -5.35
N ALA A 47 -7.48 -5.16 -4.86
CA ALA A 47 -7.97 -4.32 -3.79
C ALA A 47 -8.07 -5.11 -2.48
N VAL A 48 -7.56 -4.54 -1.39
CA VAL A 48 -7.52 -5.20 -0.08
C VAL A 48 -8.19 -4.33 0.97
N ASP A 49 -9.13 -4.89 1.71
CA ASP A 49 -9.77 -4.24 2.86
C ASP A 49 -10.38 -5.26 3.81
N ASN A 50 -10.49 -4.92 5.08
CA ASN A 50 -11.07 -5.78 6.11
C ASN A 50 -12.44 -5.31 6.61
N SER A 51 -12.96 -4.21 6.08
CA SER A 51 -14.27 -3.69 6.53
C SER A 51 -15.42 -4.51 5.95
N PRO A 52 -16.49 -4.75 6.73
CA PRO A 52 -17.67 -5.46 6.22
C PRO A 52 -18.33 -4.77 5.03
N GLU A 53 -18.27 -3.44 4.98
CA GLU A 53 -18.79 -2.63 3.88
C GLU A 53 -18.03 -2.90 2.57
N ALA A 54 -16.72 -3.11 2.65
CA ALA A 54 -15.88 -3.43 1.49
C ALA A 54 -16.30 -4.77 0.89
N VAL A 55 -16.49 -5.80 1.71
CA VAL A 55 -16.89 -7.14 1.24
C VAL A 55 -18.14 -7.07 0.37
N ASN A 56 -19.16 -6.33 0.83
CA ASN A 56 -20.42 -6.20 0.11
C ASN A 56 -20.29 -5.40 -1.19
N LYS A 57 -19.49 -4.33 -1.18
CA LYS A 57 -19.39 -3.40 -2.30
C LYS A 57 -18.39 -3.81 -3.37
N MET A 58 -17.30 -4.46 -2.97
CA MET A 58 -16.26 -4.86 -3.91
C MET A 58 -16.67 -6.05 -4.78
N SER A 59 -17.56 -6.93 -4.27
CA SER A 59 -18.15 -8.02 -5.07
C SER A 59 -19.01 -7.55 -6.25
N GLU A 60 -19.45 -6.28 -6.23
CA GLU A 60 -20.23 -5.66 -7.31
C GLU A 60 -19.33 -5.05 -8.41
N LEU A 61 -18.00 -5.05 -8.25
CA LEU A 61 -17.07 -4.43 -9.18
C LEU A 61 -16.46 -5.45 -10.13
N ASP A 62 -16.82 -5.33 -11.41
CA ASP A 62 -16.21 -6.13 -12.46
C ASP A 62 -14.74 -5.76 -12.70
N GLY A 63 -13.90 -6.78 -12.94
CA GLY A 63 -12.49 -6.58 -13.30
C GLY A 63 -11.59 -6.16 -12.14
N VAL A 64 -12.05 -6.29 -10.89
CA VAL A 64 -11.26 -6.04 -9.69
C VAL A 64 -11.09 -7.34 -8.90
N ASP A 65 -9.85 -7.71 -8.61
CA ASP A 65 -9.52 -8.79 -7.68
C ASP A 65 -9.61 -8.27 -6.24
N PHE A 66 -10.61 -8.71 -5.50
CA PHE A 66 -10.77 -8.30 -4.10
C PHE A 66 -10.26 -9.37 -3.13
N ILE A 67 -9.52 -8.93 -2.12
CA ILE A 67 -9.06 -9.73 -0.98
C ILE A 67 -9.67 -9.14 0.29
N SER A 68 -10.51 -9.91 0.95
CA SER A 68 -11.09 -9.54 2.24
C SER A 68 -10.14 -9.91 3.36
N GLY A 69 -9.45 -8.93 3.95
CA GLY A 69 -8.52 -9.20 5.04
C GLY A 69 -7.76 -7.98 5.53
N ASP A 70 -7.12 -8.17 6.68
CA ASP A 70 -6.28 -7.14 7.28
C ASP A 70 -4.91 -7.11 6.60
N VAL A 71 -4.55 -5.97 6.02
CA VAL A 71 -3.28 -5.75 5.32
C VAL A 71 -2.03 -5.97 6.18
N ARG A 72 -2.19 -6.03 7.51
CA ARG A 72 -1.12 -6.33 8.47
C ARG A 72 -0.88 -7.84 8.64
N ARG A 73 -1.70 -8.69 8.05
CA ARG A 73 -1.63 -10.14 8.21
C ARG A 73 -0.82 -10.77 7.08
N HIS A 74 0.07 -11.68 7.45
CA HIS A 74 0.90 -12.40 6.49
C HIS A 74 0.08 -13.17 5.45
N GLU A 75 -1.04 -13.77 5.86
CA GLU A 75 -1.89 -14.54 4.94
C GLU A 75 -2.47 -13.67 3.83
N VAL A 76 -2.83 -12.43 4.15
CA VAL A 76 -3.38 -11.46 3.18
C VAL A 76 -2.30 -11.03 2.19
N LEU A 77 -1.08 -10.77 2.68
CA LEU A 77 0.09 -10.51 1.82
C LEU A 77 0.39 -11.71 0.92
N ALA A 78 0.39 -12.93 1.48
CA ALA A 78 0.66 -14.16 0.73
C ALA A 78 -0.41 -14.42 -0.33
N GLU A 79 -1.69 -14.18 -0.04
CA GLU A 79 -2.77 -14.28 -1.00
C GLU A 79 -2.58 -13.29 -2.16
N ALA A 80 -2.26 -12.03 -1.86
CA ALA A 80 -1.96 -11.04 -2.89
C ALA A 80 -0.77 -11.47 -3.75
N PHE A 81 0.28 -12.04 -3.14
CA PHE A 81 1.47 -12.51 -3.86
C PHE A 81 1.18 -13.74 -4.72
N GLN A 82 0.23 -14.58 -4.35
CA GLN A 82 -0.23 -15.69 -5.18
C GLN A 82 -1.03 -15.20 -6.40
N LYS A 83 -1.80 -14.11 -6.25
CA LYS A 83 -2.56 -13.51 -7.37
C LYS A 83 -1.64 -12.77 -8.34
N THR A 84 -0.64 -12.08 -7.83
CA THR A 84 0.37 -11.39 -8.65
C THR A 84 1.71 -11.32 -7.94
N GLN A 85 2.78 -11.53 -8.69
CA GLN A 85 4.15 -11.31 -8.21
C GLN A 85 4.70 -9.95 -8.64
N LYS A 86 3.86 -9.15 -9.32
CA LYS A 86 4.21 -7.85 -9.87
C LYS A 86 3.27 -6.79 -9.32
N CYS A 87 3.83 -5.63 -8.97
CA CYS A 87 3.08 -4.43 -8.63
C CYS A 87 3.77 -3.24 -9.28
N ASP A 88 3.10 -2.55 -10.18
CA ASP A 88 3.64 -1.34 -10.78
C ASP A 88 3.41 -0.14 -9.86
N VAL A 89 2.23 -0.06 -9.24
CA VAL A 89 1.88 1.00 -8.29
C VAL A 89 1.28 0.40 -7.02
N LEU A 90 1.86 0.71 -5.87
CA LEU A 90 1.30 0.40 -4.56
C LEU A 90 0.53 1.61 -4.04
N ALA A 91 -0.76 1.47 -3.85
CA ALA A 91 -1.67 2.50 -3.37
C ALA A 91 -2.07 2.22 -1.92
N ILE A 92 -1.84 3.16 -0.99
CA ILE A 92 -2.08 2.96 0.44
C ILE A 92 -2.96 4.08 1.00
N ASP A 93 -4.16 3.71 1.47
CA ASP A 93 -5.11 4.62 2.11
C ASP A 93 -5.75 3.97 3.33
N LEU A 94 -4.98 3.81 4.39
CA LEU A 94 -5.42 3.15 5.62
C LEU A 94 -5.90 4.17 6.66
N GLY A 95 -6.97 3.83 7.38
CA GLY A 95 -7.45 4.60 8.52
C GLY A 95 -7.78 6.06 8.22
N GLY A 96 -8.20 6.38 7.00
CA GLY A 96 -8.61 7.74 6.62
C GLY A 96 -7.47 8.78 6.63
N GLY A 97 -6.22 8.36 6.57
CA GLY A 97 -5.05 9.24 6.58
C GLY A 97 -4.42 9.47 7.96
N TYR A 98 -4.82 8.67 8.95
CA TYR A 98 -4.27 8.67 10.30
C TYR A 98 -3.36 7.43 10.53
N HIS A 99 -2.86 7.25 11.75
CA HIS A 99 -2.01 6.12 12.16
C HIS A 99 -0.74 5.98 11.30
N PRO A 100 0.17 6.99 11.30
CA PRO A 100 1.37 7.00 10.47
C PRO A 100 2.32 5.83 10.77
N ASP A 101 2.38 5.37 12.01
CA ASP A 101 3.13 4.20 12.46
C ASP A 101 2.69 2.92 11.73
N THR A 102 1.39 2.65 11.72
CA THR A 102 0.80 1.51 11.03
C THR A 102 0.99 1.61 9.51
N VAL A 103 0.71 2.80 8.94
CA VAL A 103 0.83 3.02 7.50
C VAL A 103 2.27 2.85 7.03
N PHE A 104 3.26 3.38 7.77
CA PHE A 104 4.66 3.23 7.41
C PHE A 104 5.11 1.77 7.46
N LYS A 105 4.72 1.02 8.49
CA LYS A 105 5.06 -0.40 8.58
C LYS A 105 4.40 -1.24 7.46
N VAL A 106 3.12 -1.02 7.16
CA VAL A 106 2.45 -1.68 6.03
C VAL A 106 3.15 -1.35 4.73
N PHE A 107 3.43 -0.06 4.49
CA PHE A 107 4.21 0.37 3.34
C PHE A 107 5.54 -0.38 3.25
N TYR A 108 6.32 -0.43 4.33
CA TYR A 108 7.63 -1.07 4.35
C TYR A 108 7.55 -2.54 3.92
N ILE A 109 6.61 -3.28 4.49
CA ILE A 109 6.45 -4.72 4.25
C ILE A 109 5.95 -5.01 2.84
N TRP A 110 4.89 -4.33 2.40
CA TRP A 110 4.31 -4.54 1.07
C TRP A 110 5.25 -4.08 -0.03
N SER A 111 5.91 -2.94 0.13
CA SER A 111 6.84 -2.45 -0.87
C SER A 111 8.13 -3.28 -0.95
N SER A 112 8.63 -3.83 0.17
CA SER A 112 9.78 -4.75 0.13
C SER A 112 9.44 -6.08 -0.56
N THR A 113 8.20 -6.53 -0.45
CA THR A 113 7.74 -7.76 -1.08
C THR A 113 7.54 -7.60 -2.59
N PHE A 114 6.84 -6.55 -3.01
CA PHE A 114 6.43 -6.36 -4.41
C PHE A 114 7.37 -5.44 -5.22
N LYS A 115 8.21 -4.65 -4.56
CA LYS A 115 9.15 -3.69 -5.17
C LYS A 115 8.50 -2.83 -6.27
N PRO A 116 7.43 -2.07 -5.92
CA PRO A 116 6.67 -1.29 -6.89
C PRO A 116 7.52 -0.17 -7.50
N LYS A 117 7.26 0.18 -8.76
CA LYS A 117 7.88 1.36 -9.41
C LYS A 117 7.48 2.67 -8.72
N HIS A 118 6.22 2.72 -8.29
CA HIS A 118 5.65 3.88 -7.61
C HIS A 118 4.84 3.45 -6.39
N THR A 119 4.88 4.26 -5.35
CA THR A 119 4.00 4.12 -4.19
C THR A 119 3.29 5.45 -3.94
N VAL A 120 1.98 5.42 -3.74
CA VAL A 120 1.18 6.58 -3.36
C VAL A 120 0.53 6.30 -2.02
N ILE A 121 0.77 7.16 -1.04
CA ILE A 121 0.30 6.98 0.33
C ILE A 121 -0.53 8.19 0.74
N ARG A 122 -1.76 7.98 1.18
CA ARG A 122 -2.54 9.01 1.85
C ARG A 122 -2.33 8.91 3.35
N ASN A 123 -1.51 9.80 3.91
CA ASN A 123 -1.32 9.87 5.36
C ASN A 123 -0.83 11.26 5.79
N ARG A 124 -1.58 11.90 6.69
CA ARG A 124 -1.28 13.25 7.18
C ARG A 124 -0.04 13.29 8.05
N GLY A 125 0.09 12.34 8.98
CA GLY A 125 1.21 12.30 9.91
C GLY A 125 2.55 12.06 9.21
N LEU A 126 2.59 11.19 8.20
CA LEU A 126 3.81 11.00 7.40
C LEU A 126 4.15 12.25 6.59
N LEU A 127 3.14 12.93 6.03
CA LEU A 127 3.38 14.17 5.28
C LEU A 127 3.90 15.28 6.21
N GLU A 128 3.32 15.42 7.40
CA GLU A 128 3.78 16.36 8.42
C GLU A 128 5.22 16.05 8.87
N PHE A 129 5.53 14.77 9.08
CA PHE A 129 6.87 14.33 9.44
C PHE A 129 7.90 14.73 8.37
N VAL A 130 7.63 14.41 7.10
CA VAL A 130 8.55 14.73 5.98
C VAL A 130 8.74 16.24 5.84
N ASN A 131 7.67 17.04 5.98
CA ASN A 131 7.74 18.50 5.88
C ASN A 131 8.45 19.14 7.09
N SER A 132 8.49 18.47 8.23
CA SER A 132 9.13 18.97 9.45
C SER A 132 10.57 18.50 9.60
N ALA A 133 10.97 17.46 8.86
CA ALA A 133 12.30 16.89 8.91
C ALA A 133 13.27 17.62 7.97
N SER A 134 14.54 17.73 8.39
CA SER A 134 15.63 18.12 7.51
C SER A 134 16.50 16.90 7.22
N VAL A 135 16.87 16.69 5.98
CA VAL A 135 17.78 15.63 5.56
C VAL A 135 19.22 16.11 5.70
N SER A 136 20.00 15.42 6.51
CA SER A 136 21.41 15.79 6.77
C SER A 136 22.39 15.13 5.78
N ASP A 137 21.98 14.08 5.08
CA ASP A 137 22.81 13.37 4.10
C ASP A 137 21.98 12.95 2.88
N GLU A 138 22.10 13.69 1.77
CA GLU A 138 21.27 13.52 0.57
C GLU A 138 21.58 12.24 -0.23
N LYS A 139 22.70 11.59 0.02
CA LYS A 139 23.09 10.36 -0.73
C LYS A 139 22.14 9.17 -0.50
N TYR A 140 21.32 9.22 0.54
CA TYR A 140 20.36 8.18 0.87
C TYR A 140 18.95 8.42 0.30
N ILE A 141 18.77 9.36 -0.60
CA ILE A 141 17.49 9.61 -1.25
C ILE A 141 17.24 8.56 -2.33
N SER A 142 16.24 7.72 -2.13
CA SER A 142 15.78 6.77 -3.15
C SER A 142 14.81 7.43 -4.13
N LEU A 143 14.93 7.09 -5.41
CA LEU A 143 13.99 7.51 -6.47
C LEU A 143 12.94 6.45 -6.79
N ASP A 144 13.10 5.24 -6.26
CA ASP A 144 12.20 4.13 -6.47
C ASP A 144 10.97 4.18 -5.54
N GLY A 145 9.99 3.35 -5.79
CA GLY A 145 8.75 3.27 -5.01
C GLY A 145 8.89 2.49 -3.71
N PHE A 146 10.09 2.09 -3.34
CA PHE A 146 10.45 1.39 -2.11
C PHE A 146 11.75 1.97 -1.53
N LEU A 147 12.09 1.58 -0.31
CA LEU A 147 13.31 2.05 0.37
C LEU A 147 14.48 1.11 0.11
N ASP A 148 15.63 1.64 -0.30
CA ASP A 148 16.85 0.85 -0.54
C ASP A 148 17.37 0.15 0.73
N SER A 149 17.05 0.70 1.90
CA SER A 149 17.38 0.10 3.21
C SER A 149 16.87 -1.32 3.42
N TYR A 150 15.96 -1.80 2.59
CA TYR A 150 15.56 -3.22 2.61
C TYR A 150 16.71 -4.17 2.33
N ASN A 151 17.65 -3.76 1.51
CA ASN A 151 18.80 -4.58 1.15
C ASN A 151 19.83 -4.64 2.29
N ASP A 152 19.88 -3.60 3.12
CA ASP A 152 20.82 -3.46 4.22
C ASP A 152 20.32 -4.05 5.53
N SER A 153 19.01 -4.09 5.72
CA SER A 153 18.39 -4.46 6.98
C SER A 153 18.48 -5.94 7.33
N GLY A 154 18.96 -6.78 6.39
CA GLY A 154 19.01 -8.22 6.62
C GLY A 154 17.66 -8.72 7.12
N ILE A 155 16.59 -8.41 6.40
CA ILE A 155 15.24 -8.81 6.81
C ILE A 155 15.28 -10.28 7.18
N PRO A 156 15.09 -10.63 8.46
CA PRO A 156 15.09 -12.03 8.85
C PRO A 156 14.05 -12.76 8.02
N PRO A 157 14.28 -14.01 7.62
CA PRO A 157 13.30 -14.81 6.90
C PRO A 157 11.95 -14.91 7.64
N LEU A 158 11.94 -14.55 8.92
CA LEU A 158 10.74 -14.34 9.73
C LEU A 158 10.61 -12.83 10.00
N ILE A 159 9.59 -12.23 9.46
CA ILE A 159 9.23 -10.84 9.78
C ILE A 159 8.61 -10.86 11.18
N LYS A 160 9.45 -10.78 12.21
CA LYS A 160 9.04 -10.81 13.62
C LYS A 160 8.03 -9.72 13.97
N GLU A 161 8.08 -8.59 13.28
CA GLU A 161 7.13 -7.51 13.44
C GLU A 161 5.70 -7.92 13.05
N PHE A 162 5.51 -8.80 12.09
CA PHE A 162 4.17 -9.34 11.80
C PHE A 162 3.61 -10.11 12.99
N ASP A 163 4.45 -10.86 13.68
CA ASP A 163 4.04 -11.59 14.88
C ASP A 163 3.59 -10.67 16.02
N LEU A 164 4.24 -9.51 16.13
CA LEU A 164 3.85 -8.48 17.11
C LEU A 164 2.55 -7.77 16.71
N TRP A 165 2.30 -7.64 15.43
CA TRP A 165 1.14 -6.92 14.91
C TRP A 165 -0.13 -7.76 14.83
N THR A 166 0.02 -9.04 14.73
CA THR A 166 -1.09 -9.99 14.63
C THR A 166 -0.94 -11.10 15.66
N PRO A 167 -1.02 -10.76 16.97
CA PRO A 167 -0.87 -11.77 18.03
C PRO A 167 -1.88 -12.92 17.94
N SER A 168 -2.99 -12.73 17.20
CA SER A 168 -3.97 -13.78 16.92
C SER A 168 -3.50 -14.84 15.92
N LEU A 169 -2.38 -14.64 15.23
CA LEU A 169 -1.78 -15.65 14.35
C LEU A 169 -0.95 -16.69 15.11
N LYS A 170 -0.74 -16.49 16.40
CA LYS A 170 -0.01 -17.45 17.27
C LYS A 170 -0.89 -18.54 17.87
N LYS A 171 -2.05 -18.81 17.28
CA LYS A 171 -2.90 -19.93 17.70
C LYS A 171 -2.83 -21.06 16.70
#